data_620e072f46d6c1c294f9ec747fed2eb8
#
_entry.id   620e072f46d6c1c294f9ec747fed2eb8
#
_cell.length_a   1.000
_cell.length_b   1.000
_cell.length_c   1.000
_cell.angle_alpha   90.00
_cell.angle_beta   90.00
_cell.angle_gamma   90.00
#
_symmetry.space_group_name_H-M   'P 1'
#
loop_
_entity.id
_entity.type
_entity.pdbx_description
1 polymer ?
#
loop_
_entity_poly.entity_id
_entity_poly.type
_entity_poly.pdbx_seq_one_letter_code
_entity_poly.pdbx_strand_id
1 'polypeptide(L)'
;MSNIERSAGPPQASSVPSGGSALHEVKSVGATLVGCIADDFTGATDLANNLVRAGMRVVQAMGVPGQPLDTDADAVVVALKSRTLPKEEAIAQSLDALQWLQAQGAQQIYFKYCSTFDSTAQGNIGPVTEALMVALGADFTIATPAFPDNQRTVFKGHLFVGEVLLNESGMQNHPLTPMTDANLVRVLQAQCRRKVGLIDYQAVARGEAAIRARMDELRAQGVGLAIVDAISNDDLLRLGAALKGMALVTGGSGVAIGLPANFGIAPSSTASALPAANGLQAVVSGSCSGATHRQVLAFIQTGRPALAIDVLQIAAGVDVAAQALAWAQPLLSQGPVLIYSTADASAVKSVQGQLGVEEAGAMVERTLAAVARGLVASGVRQLVVAGGETSGACVQALNIAQMKIGPQIDPGVPWCHAQTDAAPGDGLHLTLKSGNFGADDFFSKAFGMLA
;
A
#
# COMPACT_ATOMS: atom_id res chain seq x y z
N MET A 1 -55.27 -67.08 -43.96
CA MET A 1 -56.30 -66.23 -43.40
C MET A 1 -55.95 -66.00 -41.94
N SER A 2 -55.41 -64.92 -41.59
CA SER A 2 -55.46 -64.22 -40.29
C SER A 2 -54.25 -63.29 -40.16
N ASN A 3 -54.60 -62.06 -40.13
CA ASN A 3 -53.66 -60.90 -39.97
C ASN A 3 -53.04 -60.91 -38.57
N ILE A 4 -51.73 -60.69 -38.52
CA ILE A 4 -51.01 -60.36 -37.27
C ILE A 4 -50.74 -58.88 -37.30
N GLU A 5 -51.46 -58.16 -36.45
CA GLU A 5 -51.14 -56.78 -36.12
C GLU A 5 -49.94 -56.71 -35.16
N ARG A 6 -48.90 -55.95 -35.53
CA ARG A 6 -47.81 -55.63 -34.65
C ARG A 6 -48.07 -54.21 -34.01
N SER A 7 -48.26 -54.22 -32.69
CA SER A 7 -48.31 -52.98 -31.93
C SER A 7 -46.90 -52.43 -31.73
N ALA A 8 -46.68 -51.20 -32.12
CA ALA A 8 -45.49 -50.43 -31.85
C ALA A 8 -45.57 -49.81 -30.45
N GLY A 9 -44.60 -50.12 -29.60
CA GLY A 9 -44.44 -49.44 -28.29
C GLY A 9 -43.88 -47.98 -28.42
N PRO A 10 -44.12 -47.14 -27.44
CA PRO A 10 -43.70 -45.78 -27.49
C PRO A 10 -42.16 -45.62 -27.33
N PRO A 11 -41.54 -44.57 -27.91
CA PRO A 11 -40.09 -44.38 -27.82
C PRO A 11 -39.66 -43.97 -26.41
N GLN A 12 -38.54 -44.56 -25.96
CA GLN A 12 -37.89 -44.21 -24.72
C GLN A 12 -37.32 -42.80 -24.79
N ALA A 13 -37.62 -41.97 -23.77
CA ALA A 13 -37.03 -40.66 -23.58
C ALA A 13 -35.57 -40.79 -23.17
N SER A 14 -34.66 -40.24 -23.97
CA SER A 14 -33.25 -40.09 -23.64
C SER A 14 -33.09 -39.06 -22.52
N SER A 15 -32.51 -39.47 -21.40
CA SER A 15 -32.09 -38.61 -20.30
C SER A 15 -30.95 -37.66 -20.73
N VAL A 16 -31.22 -36.37 -20.78
CA VAL A 16 -30.23 -35.31 -20.91
C VAL A 16 -29.57 -35.11 -19.54
N PRO A 17 -28.24 -35.13 -19.41
CA PRO A 17 -27.60 -34.80 -18.16
C PRO A 17 -27.78 -33.32 -17.87
N SER A 18 -28.34 -32.99 -16.71
CA SER A 18 -28.43 -31.63 -16.18
C SER A 18 -27.03 -31.19 -15.79
N GLY A 19 -26.34 -30.53 -16.72
CA GLY A 19 -25.14 -29.75 -16.42
C GLY A 19 -25.53 -28.54 -15.55
N GLY A 20 -25.18 -28.59 -14.28
CA GLY A 20 -25.27 -27.47 -13.39
C GLY A 20 -24.35 -26.37 -13.94
N SER A 21 -24.93 -25.37 -14.63
CA SER A 21 -24.26 -24.13 -14.97
C SER A 21 -24.00 -23.39 -13.66
N ALA A 22 -22.75 -23.40 -13.20
CA ALA A 22 -22.28 -22.43 -12.26
C ALA A 22 -22.47 -21.05 -12.92
N LEU A 23 -23.46 -20.32 -12.48
CA LEU A 23 -23.65 -18.92 -12.85
C LEU A 23 -22.42 -18.16 -12.29
N HIS A 24 -21.35 -18.06 -13.10
CA HIS A 24 -20.42 -16.95 -12.95
C HIS A 24 -21.25 -15.69 -13.19
N GLU A 25 -21.57 -14.95 -12.14
CA GLU A 25 -22.02 -13.58 -12.29
C GLU A 25 -20.98 -12.87 -13.16
N VAL A 26 -21.36 -12.53 -14.38
CA VAL A 26 -20.54 -11.72 -15.30
C VAL A 26 -20.41 -10.38 -14.63
N LYS A 27 -19.22 -10.09 -14.10
CA LYS A 27 -18.87 -8.75 -13.62
C LYS A 27 -19.21 -7.76 -14.72
N SER A 28 -20.05 -6.78 -14.45
CA SER A 28 -20.28 -5.69 -15.38
C SER A 28 -18.92 -5.04 -15.65
N VAL A 29 -18.54 -4.93 -16.91
CA VAL A 29 -17.27 -4.28 -17.31
C VAL A 29 -17.21 -2.92 -16.64
N GLY A 30 -16.24 -2.70 -15.75
CA GLY A 30 -15.95 -1.41 -15.15
C GLY A 30 -16.32 -1.17 -13.68
N ALA A 31 -16.96 -2.11 -12.95
CA ALA A 31 -17.29 -1.88 -11.54
C ALA A 31 -16.12 -2.25 -10.59
N THR A 32 -15.59 -1.27 -9.86
CA THR A 32 -14.60 -1.47 -8.80
C THR A 32 -15.26 -2.18 -7.61
N LEU A 33 -14.66 -3.27 -7.11
CA LEU A 33 -15.18 -3.99 -5.94
C LEU A 33 -14.74 -3.31 -4.63
N VAL A 34 -13.45 -2.96 -4.53
CA VAL A 34 -12.89 -2.30 -3.37
C VAL A 34 -12.25 -0.97 -3.77
N GLY A 35 -12.77 0.12 -3.23
CA GLY A 35 -12.18 1.45 -3.36
C GLY A 35 -11.35 1.78 -2.12
N CYS A 36 -10.08 2.12 -2.31
CA CYS A 36 -9.16 2.39 -1.20
C CYS A 36 -8.70 3.84 -1.20
N ILE A 37 -8.64 4.44 -0.02
CA ILE A 37 -8.11 5.78 0.24
C ILE A 37 -6.89 5.59 1.14
N ALA A 38 -5.70 5.91 0.66
CA ALA A 38 -4.47 5.77 1.44
C ALA A 38 -3.87 7.13 1.77
N ASP A 39 -3.42 7.30 3.01
CA ASP A 39 -2.89 8.56 3.53
C ASP A 39 -1.46 8.88 3.06
N ASP A 40 -0.77 7.90 2.43
CA ASP A 40 0.54 8.10 1.81
C ASP A 40 0.79 7.18 0.61
N PHE A 41 1.75 7.53 -0.25
CA PHE A 41 2.02 6.82 -1.50
C PHE A 41 2.57 5.41 -1.31
N THR A 42 3.54 5.23 -0.42
CA THR A 42 4.14 3.91 -0.17
C THR A 42 3.19 2.99 0.58
N GLY A 43 2.37 3.54 1.49
CA GLY A 43 1.31 2.80 2.15
C GLY A 43 0.20 2.38 1.20
N ALA A 44 -0.11 3.18 0.17
CA ALA A 44 -1.00 2.80 -0.92
C ALA A 44 -0.48 1.57 -1.67
N THR A 45 0.82 1.58 -2.01
CA THR A 45 1.47 0.47 -2.71
C THR A 45 1.51 -0.80 -1.85
N ASP A 46 1.75 -0.66 -0.54
CA ASP A 46 1.72 -1.76 0.43
C ASP A 46 0.32 -2.39 0.53
N LEU A 47 -0.75 -1.57 0.63
CA LEU A 47 -2.13 -2.06 0.58
C LEU A 47 -2.44 -2.77 -0.73
N ALA A 48 -2.11 -2.14 -1.85
CA ALA A 48 -2.35 -2.66 -3.19
C ALA A 48 -1.63 -4.01 -3.41
N ASN A 49 -0.40 -4.17 -2.89
CA ASN A 49 0.35 -5.41 -2.90
C ASN A 49 -0.41 -6.55 -2.19
N ASN A 50 -0.98 -6.30 -1.02
CA ASN A 50 -1.73 -7.32 -0.28
C ASN A 50 -3.03 -7.73 -1.00
N LEU A 51 -3.73 -6.78 -1.64
CA LEU A 51 -4.89 -7.09 -2.48
C LEU A 51 -4.50 -7.94 -3.70
N VAL A 52 -3.37 -7.63 -4.36
CA VAL A 52 -2.85 -8.42 -5.50
C VAL A 52 -2.45 -9.82 -5.07
N ARG A 53 -1.74 -9.97 -3.96
CA ARG A 53 -1.39 -11.29 -3.40
C ARG A 53 -2.62 -12.15 -3.11
N ALA A 54 -3.72 -11.51 -2.73
CA ALA A 54 -5.00 -12.18 -2.48
C ALA A 54 -5.86 -12.34 -3.75
N GLY A 55 -5.35 -11.97 -4.94
CA GLY A 55 -5.91 -12.29 -6.25
C GLY A 55 -6.62 -11.14 -6.97
N MET A 56 -6.72 -9.95 -6.40
CA MET A 56 -7.31 -8.79 -7.08
C MET A 56 -6.32 -8.14 -8.06
N ARG A 57 -6.81 -7.71 -9.22
CA ARG A 57 -6.10 -6.80 -10.12
C ARG A 57 -6.24 -5.40 -9.57
N VAL A 58 -5.14 -4.73 -9.32
CA VAL A 58 -5.14 -3.44 -8.62
C VAL A 58 -4.44 -2.36 -9.42
N VAL A 59 -5.07 -1.19 -9.48
CA VAL A 59 -4.48 0.06 -9.97
C VAL A 59 -4.38 1.04 -8.81
N GLN A 60 -3.22 1.66 -8.68
CA GLN A 60 -3.00 2.78 -7.76
C GLN A 60 -2.99 4.08 -8.54
N ALA A 61 -3.83 5.03 -8.14
CA ALA A 61 -3.87 6.40 -8.67
C ALA A 61 -3.13 7.36 -7.73
N MET A 62 -2.39 8.30 -8.30
CA MET A 62 -1.65 9.33 -7.56
C MET A 62 -2.51 10.57 -7.37
N GLY A 63 -3.08 10.75 -6.16
CA GLY A 63 -4.12 11.73 -5.90
C GLY A 63 -5.47 11.30 -6.47
N VAL A 64 -6.47 12.15 -6.32
CA VAL A 64 -7.81 11.92 -6.88
C VAL A 64 -7.77 12.20 -8.38
N PRO A 65 -8.08 11.18 -9.24
CA PRO A 65 -8.04 11.40 -10.69
C PRO A 65 -9.11 12.39 -11.16
N GLY A 66 -8.76 13.26 -12.10
CA GLY A 66 -9.70 14.20 -12.71
C GLY A 66 -10.69 13.57 -13.69
N GLN A 67 -10.47 12.31 -14.09
CA GLN A 67 -11.30 11.55 -15.00
C GLN A 67 -11.48 10.12 -14.49
N PRO A 68 -12.54 9.40 -14.90
CA PRO A 68 -12.65 7.97 -14.64
C PRO A 68 -11.44 7.21 -15.18
N LEU A 69 -11.02 6.15 -14.47
CA LEU A 69 -9.98 5.26 -14.99
C LEU A 69 -10.61 4.27 -15.97
N ASP A 70 -10.02 4.18 -17.17
CA ASP A 70 -10.34 3.10 -18.12
C ASP A 70 -9.53 1.86 -17.70
N THR A 71 -10.10 1.08 -16.78
CA THR A 71 -9.43 -0.11 -16.23
C THR A 71 -10.44 -1.19 -15.87
N ASP A 72 -10.03 -2.43 -16.04
CA ASP A 72 -10.76 -3.60 -15.57
C ASP A 72 -10.32 -4.07 -14.16
N ALA A 73 -9.71 -3.17 -13.38
CA ALA A 73 -9.23 -3.45 -12.03
C ALA A 73 -10.35 -3.85 -11.07
N ASP A 74 -10.06 -4.83 -10.21
CA ASP A 74 -10.97 -5.26 -9.15
C ASP A 74 -10.94 -4.29 -7.97
N ALA A 75 -9.80 -3.64 -7.74
CA ALA A 75 -9.65 -2.60 -6.74
C ALA A 75 -8.87 -1.40 -7.27
N VAL A 76 -9.23 -0.21 -6.79
CA VAL A 76 -8.51 1.04 -7.05
C VAL A 76 -8.06 1.65 -5.73
N VAL A 77 -6.77 2.01 -5.65
CA VAL A 77 -6.18 2.67 -4.48
C VAL A 77 -5.86 4.12 -4.84
N VAL A 78 -6.58 5.07 -4.27
CA VAL A 78 -6.25 6.50 -4.37
C VAL A 78 -5.21 6.82 -3.31
N ALA A 79 -3.99 7.13 -3.76
CA ALA A 79 -2.88 7.48 -2.90
C ALA A 79 -2.85 8.99 -2.66
N LEU A 80 -3.09 9.41 -1.43
CA LEU A 80 -3.02 10.79 -0.99
C LEU A 80 -1.67 11.06 -0.30
N LYS A 81 -1.38 12.31 0.01
CA LYS A 81 -0.29 12.74 0.90
C LYS A 81 -0.91 13.51 2.08
N SER A 82 -1.84 12.87 2.80
CA SER A 82 -2.71 13.52 3.77
C SER A 82 -2.39 13.21 5.24
N ARG A 83 -1.43 12.31 5.52
CA ARG A 83 -1.11 11.83 6.88
C ARG A 83 -0.80 12.97 7.85
N THR A 84 0.00 13.94 7.42
CA THR A 84 0.50 15.05 8.22
C THR A 84 -0.10 16.41 7.85
N LEU A 85 -1.11 16.44 6.98
CA LEU A 85 -1.84 17.66 6.66
C LEU A 85 -2.68 18.16 7.84
N PRO A 86 -3.07 19.44 7.85
CA PRO A 86 -4.14 19.93 8.69
C PRO A 86 -5.39 19.05 8.57
N LYS A 87 -6.06 18.81 9.68
CA LYS A 87 -7.18 17.86 9.77
C LYS A 87 -8.28 18.12 8.74
N GLU A 88 -8.64 19.37 8.54
CA GLU A 88 -9.70 19.79 7.61
C GLU A 88 -9.33 19.47 6.15
N GLU A 89 -8.06 19.64 5.79
CA GLU A 89 -7.55 19.31 4.45
C GLU A 89 -7.49 17.79 4.24
N ALA A 90 -7.04 17.04 5.25
CA ALA A 90 -7.01 15.57 5.19
C ALA A 90 -8.42 14.99 5.01
N ILE A 91 -9.41 15.55 5.72
CA ILE A 91 -10.82 15.17 5.58
C ILE A 91 -11.32 15.50 4.17
N ALA A 92 -11.09 16.73 3.69
CA ALA A 92 -11.57 17.18 2.37
C ALA A 92 -11.01 16.27 1.25
N GLN A 93 -9.69 16.05 1.21
CA GLN A 93 -9.07 15.17 0.21
C GLN A 93 -9.61 13.72 0.29
N SER A 94 -9.87 13.22 1.49
CA SER A 94 -10.40 11.86 1.67
C SER A 94 -11.86 11.75 1.22
N LEU A 95 -12.67 12.79 1.41
CA LEU A 95 -14.05 12.84 0.92
C LEU A 95 -14.12 13.00 -0.61
N ASP A 96 -13.22 13.78 -1.22
CA ASP A 96 -13.09 13.87 -2.67
C ASP A 96 -12.71 12.50 -3.27
N ALA A 97 -11.76 11.79 -2.64
CA ALA A 97 -11.38 10.44 -3.04
C ALA A 97 -12.56 9.45 -2.89
N LEU A 98 -13.33 9.55 -1.80
CA LEU A 98 -14.53 8.73 -1.60
C LEU A 98 -15.55 8.97 -2.70
N GLN A 99 -15.87 10.22 -2.99
CA GLN A 99 -16.84 10.58 -4.03
C GLN A 99 -16.44 10.03 -5.39
N TRP A 100 -15.15 10.16 -5.72
CA TRP A 100 -14.61 9.63 -6.96
C TRP A 100 -14.70 8.10 -7.01
N LEU A 101 -14.31 7.39 -5.94
CA LEU A 101 -14.37 5.92 -5.85
C LEU A 101 -15.82 5.41 -5.95
N GLN A 102 -16.79 6.11 -5.34
CA GLN A 102 -18.20 5.77 -5.46
C GLN A 102 -18.68 5.93 -6.91
N ALA A 103 -18.21 6.95 -7.62
CA ALA A 103 -18.51 7.13 -9.05
C ALA A 103 -17.89 6.03 -9.94
N GLN A 104 -16.80 5.37 -9.49
CA GLN A 104 -16.26 4.16 -10.13
C GLN A 104 -17.01 2.87 -9.74
N GLY A 105 -18.08 2.94 -8.95
CA GLY A 105 -18.88 1.79 -8.52
C GLY A 105 -18.29 0.99 -7.37
N ALA A 106 -17.40 1.56 -6.56
CA ALA A 106 -16.82 0.87 -5.41
C ALA A 106 -17.89 0.37 -4.44
N GLN A 107 -17.86 -0.93 -4.14
CA GLN A 107 -18.85 -1.59 -3.27
C GLN A 107 -18.46 -1.56 -1.79
N GLN A 108 -17.16 -1.57 -1.50
CA GLN A 108 -16.61 -1.43 -0.15
C GLN A 108 -15.48 -0.40 -0.18
N ILE A 109 -15.45 0.47 0.83
CA ILE A 109 -14.40 1.48 0.99
C ILE A 109 -13.41 1.03 2.05
N TYR A 110 -12.13 1.20 1.76
CA TYR A 110 -11.01 0.94 2.67
C TYR A 110 -10.24 2.23 2.94
N PHE A 111 -10.13 2.64 4.19
CA PHE A 111 -9.25 3.74 4.59
C PHE A 111 -7.94 3.18 5.16
N LYS A 112 -6.82 3.45 4.47
CA LYS A 112 -5.48 2.93 4.76
C LYS A 112 -4.61 3.98 5.44
N TYR A 113 -4.05 3.59 6.59
CA TYR A 113 -3.04 4.35 7.32
C TYR A 113 -1.85 3.46 7.71
N CYS A 114 -0.84 4.04 8.39
CA CYS A 114 0.41 3.36 8.70
C CYS A 114 0.24 2.13 9.59
N SER A 115 1.06 1.09 9.35
CA SER A 115 1.11 -0.11 10.20
C SER A 115 1.73 0.15 11.59
N THR A 116 2.41 1.29 11.78
CA THR A 116 2.87 1.80 13.07
C THR A 116 1.91 2.81 13.69
N PHE A 117 0.70 2.94 13.10
CA PHE A 117 -0.35 3.84 13.60
C PHE A 117 0.13 5.28 13.79
N ASP A 118 0.96 5.79 12.89
CA ASP A 118 1.63 7.09 12.96
C ASP A 118 0.62 8.25 13.11
N SER A 119 0.17 8.48 14.33
CA SER A 119 -0.89 9.44 14.63
C SER A 119 -0.87 9.83 16.11
N THR A 120 -0.79 11.12 16.37
CA THR A 120 -0.90 11.69 17.74
C THR A 120 -2.36 12.01 18.07
N ALA A 121 -2.62 12.64 19.23
CA ALA A 121 -3.96 13.13 19.60
C ALA A 121 -4.51 14.16 18.58
N GLN A 122 -3.65 14.82 17.80
CA GLN A 122 -4.00 15.73 16.70
C GLN A 122 -3.95 15.05 15.34
N GLY A 123 -3.78 13.73 15.30
CA GLY A 123 -3.64 12.98 14.06
C GLY A 123 -4.94 12.81 13.27
N ASN A 124 -4.81 12.31 12.06
CA ASN A 124 -5.89 12.30 11.08
C ASN A 124 -6.66 10.97 10.99
N ILE A 125 -6.21 9.88 11.67
CA ILE A 125 -6.88 8.56 11.56
C ILE A 125 -8.33 8.67 12.05
N GLY A 126 -8.55 9.18 13.26
CA GLY A 126 -9.88 9.34 13.84
C GLY A 126 -10.79 10.27 13.05
N PRO A 127 -10.40 11.53 12.82
CA PRO A 127 -11.22 12.51 12.11
C PRO A 127 -11.60 12.11 10.70
N VAL A 128 -10.66 11.57 9.92
CA VAL A 128 -10.94 11.08 8.54
C VAL A 128 -11.89 9.88 8.60
N THR A 129 -11.65 8.92 9.50
CA THR A 129 -12.56 7.76 9.68
C THR A 129 -13.98 8.23 10.00
N GLU A 130 -14.15 9.15 10.95
CA GLU A 130 -15.49 9.66 11.32
C GLU A 130 -16.16 10.40 10.15
N ALA A 131 -15.41 11.18 9.37
CA ALA A 131 -15.94 11.85 8.18
C ALA A 131 -16.40 10.86 7.10
N LEU A 132 -15.60 9.83 6.83
CA LEU A 132 -15.96 8.76 5.89
C LEU A 132 -17.17 7.95 6.39
N MET A 133 -17.26 7.66 7.70
CA MET A 133 -18.43 7.00 8.29
C MET A 133 -19.71 7.82 8.07
N VAL A 134 -19.65 9.14 8.28
CA VAL A 134 -20.80 10.03 8.05
C VAL A 134 -21.21 10.01 6.58
N ALA A 135 -20.26 10.16 5.66
CA ALA A 135 -20.53 10.19 4.23
C ALA A 135 -21.10 8.87 3.69
N LEU A 136 -20.72 7.73 4.30
CA LEU A 136 -21.17 6.39 3.94
C LEU A 136 -22.42 5.93 4.71
N GLY A 137 -22.90 6.71 5.68
CA GLY A 137 -23.99 6.30 6.57
C GLY A 137 -23.63 5.12 7.46
N ALA A 138 -22.34 4.91 7.76
CA ALA A 138 -21.87 3.82 8.59
C ALA A 138 -21.91 4.22 10.08
N ASP A 139 -22.49 3.37 10.89
CA ASP A 139 -22.57 3.55 12.36
C ASP A 139 -21.38 2.94 13.10
N PHE A 140 -20.69 1.98 12.48
CA PHE A 140 -19.58 1.24 13.05
C PHE A 140 -18.51 0.90 12.00
N THR A 141 -17.24 0.93 12.44
CA THR A 141 -16.12 0.39 11.67
C THR A 141 -15.06 -0.19 12.60
N ILE A 142 -14.11 -0.92 12.01
CA ILE A 142 -12.92 -1.42 12.72
C ILE A 142 -11.70 -0.53 12.44
N ALA A 143 -10.71 -0.63 13.33
CA ALA A 143 -9.39 -0.05 13.10
C ALA A 143 -8.30 -1.01 13.59
N THR A 144 -7.39 -1.42 12.71
CA THR A 144 -6.25 -2.23 13.11
C THR A 144 -5.07 -2.03 12.17
N PRO A 145 -3.88 -1.67 12.69
CA PRO A 145 -2.67 -1.56 11.91
C PRO A 145 -1.94 -2.89 11.72
N ALA A 146 -2.47 -4.01 12.25
CA ALA A 146 -1.78 -5.30 12.26
C ALA A 146 -1.32 -5.74 10.85
N PHE A 147 -0.06 -6.12 10.77
CA PHE A 147 0.58 -6.69 9.60
C PHE A 147 1.68 -7.67 10.03
N PRO A 148 1.33 -8.91 10.39
CA PRO A 148 2.27 -9.89 10.96
C PRO A 148 3.45 -10.22 10.05
N ASP A 149 3.26 -10.32 8.72
CA ASP A 149 4.35 -10.50 7.74
C ASP A 149 5.46 -9.44 7.89
N ASN A 150 5.08 -8.25 8.35
CA ASN A 150 5.99 -7.13 8.59
C ASN A 150 6.21 -6.87 10.09
N GLN A 151 6.00 -7.88 10.93
CA GLN A 151 6.23 -7.86 12.38
C GLN A 151 5.42 -6.77 13.12
N ARG A 152 4.23 -6.44 12.65
CA ARG A 152 3.28 -5.58 13.37
C ARG A 152 2.13 -6.45 13.85
N THR A 153 2.04 -6.62 15.17
CA THR A 153 0.97 -7.41 15.81
C THR A 153 0.24 -6.58 16.85
N VAL A 154 -1.06 -6.84 17.00
CA VAL A 154 -1.88 -6.19 18.00
C VAL A 154 -2.43 -7.24 18.95
N PHE A 155 -2.16 -7.07 20.25
CA PHE A 155 -2.66 -7.95 21.29
C PHE A 155 -3.17 -7.14 22.49
N LYS A 156 -4.41 -7.43 22.93
CA LYS A 156 -5.09 -6.67 23.97
C LYS A 156 -5.10 -5.15 23.71
N GLY A 157 -5.27 -4.79 22.43
CA GLY A 157 -5.27 -3.40 21.97
C GLY A 157 -3.92 -2.71 21.98
N HIS A 158 -2.82 -3.43 22.24
CA HIS A 158 -1.46 -2.90 22.24
C HIS A 158 -0.75 -3.33 20.97
N LEU A 159 -0.11 -2.37 20.29
CA LEU A 159 0.69 -2.61 19.10
C LEU A 159 2.12 -2.95 19.47
N PHE A 160 2.60 -4.05 18.88
CA PHE A 160 3.99 -4.47 18.91
C PHE A 160 4.65 -4.23 17.56
N VAL A 161 5.93 -3.86 17.59
CA VAL A 161 6.82 -3.77 16.43
C VAL A 161 7.98 -4.74 16.69
N GLY A 162 8.00 -5.86 15.98
CA GLY A 162 8.85 -6.98 16.36
C GLY A 162 8.49 -7.50 17.75
N GLU A 163 9.49 -7.56 18.63
CA GLU A 163 9.37 -8.11 19.98
C GLU A 163 9.05 -7.06 21.06
N VAL A 164 8.96 -5.76 20.69
CA VAL A 164 8.80 -4.67 21.65
C VAL A 164 7.50 -3.91 21.42
N LEU A 165 7.02 -3.21 22.43
CA LEU A 165 5.87 -2.32 22.30
C LEU A 165 6.19 -1.14 21.37
N LEU A 166 5.17 -0.61 20.70
CA LEU A 166 5.30 0.52 19.78
C LEU A 166 6.11 1.69 20.38
N ASN A 167 5.83 2.07 21.61
CA ASN A 167 6.49 3.16 22.32
C ASN A 167 7.93 2.83 22.79
N GLU A 168 8.41 1.62 22.53
CA GLU A 168 9.78 1.16 22.83
C GLU A 168 10.56 0.82 21.53
N SER A 169 9.90 0.90 20.38
CA SER A 169 10.43 0.47 19.07
C SER A 169 11.26 1.53 18.34
N GLY A 170 11.50 2.70 18.95
CA GLY A 170 12.10 3.87 18.29
C GLY A 170 11.04 4.84 17.73
N MET A 171 9.78 4.40 17.56
CA MET A 171 8.70 5.25 17.06
C MET A 171 8.31 6.37 18.04
N GLN A 172 8.65 6.26 19.32
CA GLN A 172 8.50 7.34 20.29
C GLN A 172 9.34 8.58 19.95
N ASN A 173 10.37 8.41 19.12
CA ASN A 173 11.25 9.48 18.65
C ASN A 173 10.94 9.92 17.21
N HIS A 174 9.80 9.47 16.64
CA HIS A 174 9.43 9.86 15.28
C HIS A 174 9.25 11.39 15.19
N PRO A 175 9.90 12.09 14.24
CA PRO A 175 9.96 13.56 14.25
C PRO A 175 8.60 14.23 14.07
N LEU A 176 7.68 13.64 13.33
CA LEU A 176 6.36 14.22 13.03
C LEU A 176 5.24 13.62 13.89
N THR A 177 5.30 12.32 14.14
CA THR A 177 4.25 11.55 14.83
C THR A 177 4.87 10.67 15.92
N PRO A 178 5.38 11.23 17.04
CA PRO A 178 5.97 10.45 18.11
C PRO A 178 4.92 9.56 18.78
N MET A 179 5.13 8.23 18.70
CA MET A 179 4.22 7.23 19.24
C MET A 179 4.65 6.84 20.65
N THR A 180 4.09 7.52 21.65
CA THR A 180 4.46 7.38 23.07
C THR A 180 3.56 6.43 23.86
N ASP A 181 2.49 5.91 23.25
CA ASP A 181 1.55 4.96 23.85
C ASP A 181 1.28 3.80 22.85
N ALA A 182 1.50 2.56 23.29
CA ALA A 182 1.20 1.38 22.49
C ALA A 182 -0.28 0.98 22.53
N ASN A 183 -1.09 1.51 23.46
CA ASN A 183 -2.51 1.19 23.55
C ASN A 183 -3.33 1.95 22.53
N LEU A 184 -3.67 1.28 21.44
CA LEU A 184 -4.35 1.90 20.30
C LEU A 184 -5.79 2.36 20.60
N VAL A 185 -6.46 1.75 21.59
CA VAL A 185 -7.79 2.22 22.02
C VAL A 185 -7.69 3.63 22.58
N ARG A 186 -6.70 3.90 23.44
CA ARG A 186 -6.46 5.25 23.99
C ARG A 186 -6.02 6.23 22.94
N VAL A 187 -5.06 5.81 22.09
CA VAL A 187 -4.51 6.66 21.01
C VAL A 187 -5.64 7.08 20.06
N LEU A 188 -6.46 6.14 19.59
CA LEU A 188 -7.57 6.45 18.69
C LEU A 188 -8.68 7.26 19.38
N GLN A 189 -9.00 6.93 20.64
CA GLN A 189 -10.04 7.67 21.38
C GLN A 189 -9.69 9.16 21.54
N ALA A 190 -8.41 9.50 21.67
CA ALA A 190 -7.99 10.90 21.77
C ALA A 190 -8.30 11.71 20.51
N GLN A 191 -8.51 11.07 19.36
CA GLN A 191 -8.82 11.68 18.05
C GLN A 191 -10.31 11.65 17.72
N CYS A 192 -11.10 10.78 18.36
CA CYS A 192 -12.48 10.48 17.99
C CYS A 192 -13.50 11.10 18.96
N ARG A 193 -14.63 11.55 18.41
CA ARG A 193 -15.83 11.89 19.18
C ARG A 193 -16.65 10.65 19.52
N ARG A 194 -16.65 9.66 18.60
CA ARG A 194 -17.31 8.37 18.81
C ARG A 194 -16.51 7.54 19.82
N LYS A 195 -17.21 6.70 20.57
CA LYS A 195 -16.58 5.78 21.53
C LYS A 195 -15.76 4.73 20.78
N VAL A 196 -14.52 4.49 21.25
CA VAL A 196 -13.62 3.47 20.72
C VAL A 196 -13.62 2.25 21.64
N GLY A 197 -13.78 1.05 21.07
CA GLY A 197 -13.79 -0.23 21.79
C GLY A 197 -12.69 -1.15 21.34
N LEU A 198 -12.76 -2.42 21.78
CA LEU A 198 -11.81 -3.48 21.47
C LEU A 198 -12.52 -4.77 21.08
N ILE A 199 -12.15 -5.32 19.93
CA ILE A 199 -12.39 -6.71 19.57
C ILE A 199 -11.10 -7.46 19.90
N ASP A 200 -11.09 -8.10 21.07
CA ASP A 200 -9.87 -8.71 21.59
C ASP A 200 -9.56 -10.06 20.92
N TYR A 201 -8.33 -10.54 21.15
CA TYR A 201 -7.85 -11.79 20.57
C TYR A 201 -8.74 -12.99 20.89
N GLN A 202 -9.43 -13.01 22.05
CA GLN A 202 -10.35 -14.12 22.36
C GLN A 202 -11.54 -14.19 21.40
N ALA A 203 -12.02 -13.06 20.91
CA ALA A 203 -13.04 -13.03 19.87
C ALA A 203 -12.46 -13.43 18.51
N VAL A 204 -11.31 -12.88 18.15
CA VAL A 204 -10.65 -13.15 16.86
C VAL A 204 -10.27 -14.63 16.72
N ALA A 205 -9.69 -15.24 17.73
CA ALA A 205 -9.29 -16.64 17.72
C ALA A 205 -10.46 -17.61 17.52
N ARG A 206 -11.69 -17.22 17.90
CA ARG A 206 -12.91 -18.02 17.70
C ARG A 206 -13.53 -17.88 16.30
N GLY A 207 -12.99 -16.99 15.47
CA GLY A 207 -13.36 -16.84 14.05
C GLY A 207 -14.51 -15.88 13.79
N GLU A 208 -14.98 -15.87 12.53
CA GLU A 208 -15.92 -14.90 11.97
C GLU A 208 -17.15 -14.64 12.83
N ALA A 209 -17.86 -15.69 13.25
CA ALA A 209 -19.09 -15.57 14.00
C ALA A 209 -18.89 -14.87 15.36
N ALA A 210 -17.78 -15.15 16.05
CA ALA A 210 -17.46 -14.54 17.33
C ALA A 210 -17.03 -13.06 17.14
N ILE A 211 -16.32 -12.76 16.07
CA ILE A 211 -15.95 -11.38 15.72
C ILE A 211 -17.22 -10.56 15.46
N ARG A 212 -18.16 -11.08 14.64
CA ARG A 212 -19.44 -10.40 14.35
C ARG A 212 -20.28 -10.19 15.60
N ALA A 213 -20.42 -11.23 16.42
CA ALA A 213 -21.14 -11.10 17.70
C ALA A 213 -20.53 -10.01 18.58
N ARG A 214 -19.18 -9.92 18.63
CA ARG A 214 -18.49 -8.88 19.39
C ARG A 214 -18.71 -7.49 18.80
N MET A 215 -18.77 -7.36 17.46
CA MET A 215 -19.15 -6.08 16.82
C MET A 215 -20.54 -5.64 17.24
N ASP A 216 -21.51 -6.55 17.26
CA ASP A 216 -22.90 -6.26 17.63
C ASP A 216 -23.02 -5.86 19.11
N GLU A 217 -22.30 -6.54 20.02
CA GLU A 217 -22.21 -6.16 21.43
C GLU A 217 -21.64 -4.73 21.59
N LEU A 218 -20.59 -4.40 20.85
CA LEU A 218 -19.97 -3.08 20.91
C LEU A 218 -20.91 -2.00 20.36
N ARG A 219 -21.63 -2.26 19.27
CA ARG A 219 -22.66 -1.35 18.74
C ARG A 219 -23.75 -1.08 19.78
N ALA A 220 -24.23 -2.14 20.45
CA ALA A 220 -25.24 -2.02 21.52
C ALA A 220 -24.73 -1.18 22.72
N GLN A 221 -23.40 -1.11 22.91
CA GLN A 221 -22.76 -0.26 23.93
C GLN A 221 -22.45 1.17 23.46
N GLY A 222 -22.90 1.55 22.24
CA GLY A 222 -22.67 2.85 21.65
C GLY A 222 -21.23 3.06 21.13
N VAL A 223 -20.48 1.99 20.91
CA VAL A 223 -19.15 2.05 20.30
C VAL A 223 -19.29 2.24 18.79
N GLY A 224 -18.58 3.21 18.22
CA GLY A 224 -18.57 3.47 16.77
C GLY A 224 -17.33 2.96 16.05
N LEU A 225 -16.19 2.83 16.76
CA LEU A 225 -14.94 2.30 16.22
C LEU A 225 -14.40 1.21 17.15
N ALA A 226 -13.82 0.14 16.59
CA ALA A 226 -13.19 -0.88 17.41
C ALA A 226 -11.77 -1.20 16.92
N ILE A 227 -10.79 -1.08 17.81
CA ILE A 227 -9.47 -1.69 17.59
C ILE A 227 -9.66 -3.21 17.54
N VAL A 228 -8.94 -3.88 16.65
CA VAL A 228 -9.00 -5.35 16.53
C VAL A 228 -7.61 -5.94 16.71
N ASP A 229 -7.53 -6.94 17.58
CA ASP A 229 -6.30 -7.72 17.78
C ASP A 229 -6.07 -8.63 16.58
N ALA A 230 -4.80 -8.78 16.18
CA ALA A 230 -4.34 -9.79 15.23
C ALA A 230 -2.83 -10.03 15.42
N ILE A 231 -2.42 -11.27 15.53
CA ILE A 231 -1.02 -11.69 15.75
C ILE A 231 -0.49 -12.60 14.63
N SER A 232 -1.36 -13.03 13.73
CA SER A 232 -1.03 -13.88 12.59
C SER A 232 -1.82 -13.47 11.34
N ASN A 233 -1.39 -13.93 10.16
CA ASN A 233 -2.15 -13.75 8.93
C ASN A 233 -3.49 -14.49 8.97
N ASP A 234 -3.55 -15.64 9.66
CA ASP A 234 -4.81 -16.37 9.85
C ASP A 234 -5.86 -15.54 10.59
N ASP A 235 -5.43 -14.71 11.56
CA ASP A 235 -6.34 -13.78 12.24
C ASP A 235 -6.88 -12.71 11.29
N LEU A 236 -6.03 -12.22 10.38
CA LEU A 236 -6.44 -11.25 9.35
C LEU A 236 -7.42 -11.88 8.34
N LEU A 237 -7.25 -13.16 7.99
CA LEU A 237 -8.20 -13.89 7.13
C LEU A 237 -9.56 -14.07 7.83
N ARG A 238 -9.57 -14.47 9.11
CA ARG A 238 -10.79 -14.56 9.94
C ARG A 238 -11.49 -13.22 10.05
N LEU A 239 -10.71 -12.16 10.29
CA LEU A 239 -11.22 -10.80 10.34
C LEU A 239 -11.81 -10.41 8.98
N GLY A 240 -11.10 -10.62 7.88
CA GLY A 240 -11.55 -10.31 6.53
C GLY A 240 -12.94 -10.88 6.23
N ALA A 241 -13.18 -12.15 6.57
CA ALA A 241 -14.50 -12.80 6.43
C ALA A 241 -15.58 -12.07 7.26
N ALA A 242 -15.26 -11.66 8.49
CA ALA A 242 -16.18 -10.92 9.36
C ALA A 242 -16.55 -9.53 8.82
N LEU A 243 -15.72 -8.92 7.97
CA LEU A 243 -15.93 -7.58 7.38
C LEU A 243 -16.80 -7.59 6.12
N LYS A 244 -17.28 -8.75 5.67
CA LYS A 244 -18.16 -8.85 4.48
C LYS A 244 -19.40 -7.99 4.66
N GLY A 245 -19.66 -7.11 3.68
CA GLY A 245 -20.82 -6.22 3.65
C GLY A 245 -20.68 -4.94 4.48
N MET A 246 -19.55 -4.69 5.13
CA MET A 246 -19.29 -3.39 5.76
C MET A 246 -19.00 -2.32 4.71
N ALA A 247 -19.64 -1.17 4.82
CA ALA A 247 -19.43 -0.05 3.89
C ALA A 247 -18.02 0.55 4.00
N LEU A 248 -17.47 0.60 5.23
CA LEU A 248 -16.14 1.12 5.53
C LEU A 248 -15.34 0.11 6.36
N VAL A 249 -14.11 -0.12 5.94
CA VAL A 249 -13.07 -0.82 6.69
C VAL A 249 -11.90 0.12 6.87
N THR A 250 -11.28 0.17 8.06
CA THR A 250 -10.05 0.97 8.22
C THR A 250 -8.92 0.15 8.83
N GLY A 251 -7.70 0.41 8.40
CA GLY A 251 -6.55 -0.35 8.91
C GLY A 251 -5.22 -0.02 8.25
N GLY A 252 -4.21 -0.79 8.66
CA GLY A 252 -2.97 -0.96 7.90
C GLY A 252 -3.23 -1.77 6.63
N SER A 253 -2.17 -2.22 5.97
CA SER A 253 -2.29 -3.03 4.74
C SER A 253 -2.68 -4.49 4.99
N GLY A 254 -2.41 -5.01 6.20
CA GLY A 254 -2.57 -6.44 6.50
C GLY A 254 -4.00 -6.96 6.35
N VAL A 255 -5.01 -6.19 6.77
CA VAL A 255 -6.42 -6.59 6.68
C VAL A 255 -6.86 -6.88 5.24
N ALA A 256 -6.23 -6.24 4.27
CA ALA A 256 -6.56 -6.39 2.85
C ALA A 256 -6.43 -7.83 2.34
N ILE A 257 -5.56 -8.65 2.93
CA ILE A 257 -5.40 -10.05 2.50
C ILE A 257 -6.68 -10.90 2.64
N GLY A 258 -7.57 -10.51 3.58
CA GLY A 258 -8.81 -11.23 3.84
C GLY A 258 -10.02 -10.73 3.05
N LEU A 259 -9.93 -9.58 2.36
CA LEU A 259 -11.09 -8.96 1.72
C LEU A 259 -11.48 -9.59 0.37
N PRO A 260 -10.56 -9.99 -0.54
CA PRO A 260 -10.92 -10.50 -1.86
C PRO A 260 -11.83 -11.71 -1.84
N ALA A 261 -11.67 -12.60 -0.85
CA ALA A 261 -12.53 -13.77 -0.68
C ALA A 261 -14.02 -13.42 -0.49
N ASN A 262 -14.33 -12.24 0.05
CA ASN A 262 -15.70 -11.74 0.20
C ASN A 262 -16.39 -11.49 -1.13
N PHE A 263 -15.63 -11.31 -2.21
CA PHE A 263 -16.07 -11.10 -3.58
C PHE A 263 -15.87 -12.33 -4.47
N GLY A 264 -15.59 -13.50 -3.88
CA GLY A 264 -15.36 -14.74 -4.62
C GLY A 264 -14.01 -14.80 -5.35
N ILE A 265 -13.08 -13.91 -5.01
CA ILE A 265 -11.74 -13.87 -5.63
C ILE A 265 -10.79 -14.73 -4.79
N ALA A 266 -10.04 -15.61 -5.47
CA ALA A 266 -8.98 -16.44 -4.89
C ALA A 266 -7.59 -15.95 -5.36
N PRO A 267 -6.52 -16.22 -4.60
CA PRO A 267 -5.16 -15.91 -5.01
C PRO A 267 -4.84 -16.42 -6.42
N SER A 268 -4.25 -15.57 -7.25
CA SER A 268 -3.90 -15.87 -8.64
C SER A 268 -2.63 -15.12 -9.06
N SER A 269 -1.70 -15.82 -9.71
CA SER A 269 -0.49 -15.21 -10.28
C SER A 269 -0.79 -14.25 -11.44
N THR A 270 -1.94 -14.39 -12.09
CA THR A 270 -2.34 -13.46 -13.18
C THR A 270 -2.69 -12.07 -12.65
N ALA A 271 -3.08 -11.93 -11.38
CA ALA A 271 -3.36 -10.63 -10.78
C ALA A 271 -2.13 -9.72 -10.71
N SER A 272 -0.95 -10.32 -10.52
CA SER A 272 0.34 -9.61 -10.43
C SER A 272 1.09 -9.51 -11.75
N ALA A 273 0.51 -9.97 -12.88
CA ALA A 273 1.20 -9.95 -14.17
C ALA A 273 1.44 -8.51 -14.65
N LEU A 274 2.70 -8.19 -14.96
CA LEU A 274 3.12 -6.93 -15.57
C LEU A 274 3.60 -7.19 -17.01
N PRO A 275 3.71 -6.15 -17.86
CA PRO A 275 4.44 -6.24 -19.13
C PRO A 275 5.87 -6.73 -18.92
N ALA A 276 6.48 -7.28 -19.96
CA ALA A 276 7.89 -7.70 -19.93
C ALA A 276 8.80 -6.50 -19.58
N ALA A 277 9.71 -6.70 -18.64
CA ALA A 277 10.62 -5.64 -18.22
C ALA A 277 11.87 -5.62 -19.10
N ASN A 278 12.16 -4.46 -19.67
CA ASN A 278 13.32 -4.21 -20.51
C ASN A 278 14.07 -2.97 -20.01
N GLY A 279 15.20 -2.65 -20.65
CA GLY A 279 15.96 -1.42 -20.44
C GLY A 279 16.90 -1.44 -19.23
N LEU A 280 17.48 -0.27 -18.95
CA LEU A 280 18.52 -0.09 -17.94
C LEU A 280 17.92 -0.05 -16.53
N GLN A 281 18.78 -0.30 -15.54
CA GLN A 281 18.41 -0.48 -14.13
C GLN A 281 19.06 0.58 -13.24
N ALA A 282 18.32 1.14 -12.28
CA ALA A 282 18.88 2.08 -11.32
C ALA A 282 18.14 2.03 -9.96
N VAL A 283 18.84 2.44 -8.92
CA VAL A 283 18.32 2.63 -7.56
C VAL A 283 18.52 4.09 -7.16
N VAL A 284 17.46 4.72 -6.64
CA VAL A 284 17.49 6.06 -6.05
C VAL A 284 17.05 5.94 -4.59
N SER A 285 17.88 6.38 -3.64
CA SER A 285 17.61 6.20 -2.21
C SER A 285 17.78 7.51 -1.43
N GLY A 286 16.69 7.98 -0.80
CA GLY A 286 16.70 9.15 0.07
C GLY A 286 16.37 8.85 1.54
N SER A 287 16.03 7.59 1.86
CA SER A 287 15.66 7.20 3.22
C SER A 287 16.87 7.07 4.14
N CYS A 288 16.77 7.65 5.33
CA CYS A 288 17.78 7.53 6.39
C CYS A 288 17.41 6.48 7.47
N SER A 289 16.43 5.57 7.17
CA SER A 289 16.10 4.48 8.09
C SER A 289 17.25 3.47 8.21
N GLY A 290 17.34 2.81 9.37
CA GLY A 290 18.36 1.78 9.60
C GLY A 290 18.27 0.62 8.60
N ALA A 291 17.08 0.22 8.17
CA ALA A 291 16.89 -0.81 7.15
C ALA A 291 17.46 -0.35 5.79
N THR A 292 17.12 0.86 5.33
CA THR A 292 17.65 1.38 4.06
C THR A 292 19.18 1.57 4.12
N HIS A 293 19.71 1.99 5.26
CA HIS A 293 21.17 2.09 5.41
C HIS A 293 21.88 0.74 5.22
N ARG A 294 21.36 -0.36 5.82
CA ARG A 294 21.90 -1.72 5.58
C ARG A 294 21.76 -2.13 4.10
N GLN A 295 20.67 -1.81 3.44
CA GLN A 295 20.45 -2.10 2.01
C GLN A 295 21.45 -1.37 1.11
N VAL A 296 21.75 -0.09 1.40
CA VAL A 296 22.81 0.66 0.71
C VAL A 296 24.16 0.00 0.89
N LEU A 297 24.52 -0.37 2.14
CA LEU A 297 25.79 -1.05 2.43
C LEU A 297 25.87 -2.41 1.72
N ALA A 298 24.79 -3.20 1.76
CA ALA A 298 24.74 -4.49 1.07
C ALA A 298 24.92 -4.33 -0.45
N PHE A 299 24.29 -3.31 -1.05
CA PHE A 299 24.47 -3.03 -2.48
C PHE A 299 25.93 -2.66 -2.81
N ILE A 300 26.56 -1.78 -2.02
CA ILE A 300 27.96 -1.38 -2.20
C ILE A 300 28.89 -2.60 -2.08
N GLN A 301 28.63 -3.51 -1.15
CA GLN A 301 29.41 -4.74 -0.97
C GLN A 301 29.38 -5.68 -2.18
N THR A 302 28.38 -5.56 -3.06
CA THR A 302 28.37 -6.31 -4.34
C THR A 302 29.41 -5.83 -5.34
N GLY A 303 30.09 -4.71 -5.09
CA GLY A 303 31.03 -4.07 -6.02
C GLY A 303 30.36 -3.26 -7.14
N ARG A 304 29.03 -3.10 -7.10
CA ARG A 304 28.30 -2.31 -8.09
C ARG A 304 28.47 -0.81 -7.86
N PRO A 305 28.40 0.03 -8.92
CA PRO A 305 28.57 1.46 -8.81
C PRO A 305 27.55 2.11 -7.86
N ALA A 306 28.04 2.88 -6.89
CA ALA A 306 27.21 3.61 -5.93
C ALA A 306 27.80 5.02 -5.72
N LEU A 307 26.92 6.04 -5.77
CA LEU A 307 27.26 7.44 -5.58
C LEU A 307 26.45 8.03 -4.43
N ALA A 308 27.16 8.50 -3.38
CA ALA A 308 26.56 9.34 -2.36
C ALA A 308 26.44 10.76 -2.87
N ILE A 309 25.27 11.40 -2.73
CA ILE A 309 25.11 12.83 -2.99
C ILE A 309 25.42 13.64 -1.74
N ASP A 310 26.09 14.76 -1.91
CA ASP A 310 26.45 15.66 -0.82
C ASP A 310 25.40 16.77 -0.69
N VAL A 311 24.64 16.73 0.40
CA VAL A 311 23.56 17.69 0.68
C VAL A 311 24.10 19.12 0.87
N LEU A 312 25.33 19.28 1.38
CA LEU A 312 25.95 20.60 1.55
C LEU A 312 26.31 21.24 0.22
N GLN A 313 26.70 20.44 -0.79
CA GLN A 313 26.90 20.94 -2.15
C GLN A 313 25.59 21.43 -2.78
N ILE A 314 24.47 20.71 -2.53
CA ILE A 314 23.14 21.17 -2.97
C ILE A 314 22.84 22.54 -2.36
N ALA A 315 23.05 22.68 -1.05
CA ALA A 315 22.83 23.96 -0.33
C ALA A 315 23.74 25.08 -0.82
N ALA A 316 24.95 24.75 -1.29
CA ALA A 316 25.87 25.71 -1.91
C ALA A 316 25.48 26.09 -3.37
N GLY A 317 24.38 25.58 -3.90
CA GLY A 317 23.89 25.88 -5.25
C GLY A 317 24.55 25.07 -6.37
N VAL A 318 25.27 24.00 -6.02
CA VAL A 318 25.86 23.07 -7.02
C VAL A 318 24.77 22.21 -7.63
N ASP A 319 24.80 22.03 -8.94
CA ASP A 319 23.91 21.11 -9.66
C ASP A 319 24.37 19.66 -9.47
N VAL A 320 24.11 19.13 -8.27
CA VAL A 320 24.45 17.75 -7.89
C VAL A 320 23.68 16.73 -8.72
N ALA A 321 22.47 17.06 -9.20
CA ALA A 321 21.71 16.17 -10.06
C ALA A 321 22.41 15.96 -11.42
N ALA A 322 22.86 17.04 -12.06
CA ALA A 322 23.62 16.94 -13.31
C ALA A 322 24.95 16.17 -13.12
N GLN A 323 25.65 16.38 -12.02
CA GLN A 323 26.88 15.63 -11.70
C GLN A 323 26.59 14.13 -11.52
N ALA A 324 25.55 13.77 -10.78
CA ALA A 324 25.16 12.39 -10.56
C ALA A 324 24.76 11.68 -11.87
N LEU A 325 24.05 12.37 -12.76
CA LEU A 325 23.67 11.85 -14.08
C LEU A 325 24.88 11.65 -15.00
N ALA A 326 25.81 12.61 -15.04
CA ALA A 326 27.05 12.49 -15.79
C ALA A 326 27.92 11.31 -15.31
N TRP A 327 27.96 11.08 -13.99
CA TRP A 327 28.62 9.93 -13.39
C TRP A 327 27.93 8.61 -13.76
N ALA A 328 26.60 8.55 -13.71
CA ALA A 328 25.84 7.33 -13.95
C ALA A 328 25.87 6.88 -15.41
N GLN A 329 25.82 7.82 -16.36
CA GLN A 329 25.61 7.55 -17.78
C GLN A 329 26.56 6.48 -18.37
N PRO A 330 27.90 6.49 -18.19
CA PRO A 330 28.79 5.46 -18.72
C PRO A 330 28.67 4.10 -17.99
N LEU A 331 28.04 4.06 -16.82
CA LEU A 331 27.96 2.88 -15.95
C LEU A 331 26.65 2.10 -16.13
N LEU A 332 25.59 2.77 -16.61
CA LEU A 332 24.25 2.17 -16.75
C LEU A 332 24.23 0.92 -17.64
N SER A 333 25.09 0.83 -18.66
CA SER A 333 25.18 -0.34 -19.54
C SER A 333 25.86 -1.55 -18.88
N GLN A 334 26.51 -1.35 -17.73
CA GLN A 334 27.24 -2.40 -17.01
C GLN A 334 26.38 -3.07 -15.93
N GLY A 335 25.22 -2.53 -15.63
CA GLY A 335 24.28 -3.04 -14.62
C GLY A 335 23.66 -1.91 -13.80
N PRO A 336 22.90 -2.24 -12.73
CA PRO A 336 22.26 -1.24 -11.91
C PRO A 336 23.27 -0.35 -11.17
N VAL A 337 22.99 0.96 -11.17
CA VAL A 337 23.70 1.96 -10.38
C VAL A 337 22.84 2.40 -9.17
N LEU A 338 23.49 2.78 -8.08
CA LEU A 338 22.83 3.36 -6.89
C LEU A 338 23.24 4.81 -6.73
N ILE A 339 22.26 5.71 -6.64
CA ILE A 339 22.46 7.12 -6.25
C ILE A 339 21.68 7.35 -4.96
N TYR A 340 22.37 7.83 -3.90
CA TYR A 340 21.76 7.90 -2.59
C TYR A 340 22.19 9.11 -1.77
N SER A 341 21.26 9.60 -0.95
CA SER A 341 21.51 10.57 0.13
C SER A 341 21.40 9.92 1.51
N THR A 342 21.21 8.59 1.54
CA THR A 342 21.07 7.82 2.77
C THR A 342 22.34 8.00 3.63
N ALA A 343 22.16 8.49 4.84
CA ALA A 343 23.24 8.76 5.78
C ALA A 343 22.85 8.27 7.18
N ASP A 344 23.82 8.14 8.07
CA ASP A 344 23.53 7.83 9.46
C ASP A 344 22.86 8.99 10.20
N ALA A 345 22.25 8.71 11.35
CA ALA A 345 21.48 9.68 12.11
C ALA A 345 22.32 10.89 12.58
N SER A 346 23.64 10.73 12.76
CA SER A 346 24.53 11.83 13.20
C SER A 346 24.81 12.80 12.06
N ALA A 347 25.08 12.27 10.86
CA ALA A 347 25.27 13.07 9.66
C ALA A 347 23.99 13.83 9.28
N VAL A 348 22.83 13.16 9.35
CA VAL A 348 21.53 13.82 9.11
C VAL A 348 21.30 14.98 10.08
N LYS A 349 21.51 14.77 11.39
CA LYS A 349 21.37 15.84 12.39
C LYS A 349 22.32 17.00 12.15
N SER A 350 23.56 16.75 11.72
CA SER A 350 24.53 17.80 11.41
C SER A 350 24.05 18.68 10.26
N VAL A 351 23.56 18.12 9.17
CA VAL A 351 23.02 18.85 8.02
C VAL A 351 21.75 19.62 8.41
N GLN A 352 20.82 18.97 9.12
CA GLN A 352 19.60 19.60 9.61
C GLN A 352 19.86 20.76 10.57
N GLY A 353 20.91 20.65 11.38
CA GLY A 353 21.34 21.74 12.29
C GLY A 353 21.84 22.99 11.55
N GLN A 354 22.37 22.82 10.32
CA GLN A 354 22.88 23.93 9.50
C GLN A 354 21.80 24.55 8.61
N LEU A 355 20.89 23.73 8.05
CA LEU A 355 19.94 24.12 7.00
C LEU A 355 18.50 24.21 7.49
N GLY A 356 18.17 23.60 8.64
CA GLY A 356 16.81 23.30 9.05
C GLY A 356 16.31 21.97 8.50
N VAL A 357 15.39 21.33 9.24
CA VAL A 357 14.90 19.97 8.92
C VAL A 357 14.12 19.94 7.60
N GLU A 358 13.17 20.88 7.45
CA GLU A 358 12.27 20.94 6.29
C GLU A 358 13.01 21.31 5.00
N GLU A 359 13.88 22.33 5.05
CA GLU A 359 14.60 22.79 3.87
C GLU A 359 15.61 21.75 3.39
N ALA A 360 16.37 21.10 4.29
CA ALA A 360 17.28 20.01 3.95
C ALA A 360 16.54 18.84 3.30
N GLY A 361 15.39 18.44 3.84
CA GLY A 361 14.54 17.39 3.27
C GLY A 361 14.06 17.73 1.86
N ALA A 362 13.47 18.93 1.69
CA ALA A 362 12.94 19.39 0.41
C ALA A 362 14.02 19.52 -0.67
N MET A 363 15.24 19.94 -0.32
CA MET A 363 16.36 20.00 -1.27
C MET A 363 16.78 18.61 -1.74
N VAL A 364 16.90 17.64 -0.84
CA VAL A 364 17.24 16.25 -1.17
C VAL A 364 16.17 15.65 -2.06
N GLU A 365 14.89 15.81 -1.73
CA GLU A 365 13.77 15.29 -2.50
C GLU A 365 13.76 15.84 -3.93
N ARG A 366 13.91 17.16 -4.10
CA ARG A 366 14.00 17.79 -5.44
C ARG A 366 15.19 17.27 -6.23
N THR A 367 16.34 17.11 -5.61
CA THR A 367 17.56 16.61 -6.28
C THR A 367 17.40 15.15 -6.72
N LEU A 368 16.92 14.26 -5.83
CA LEU A 368 16.72 12.85 -6.17
C LEU A 368 15.60 12.66 -7.21
N ALA A 369 14.56 13.48 -7.18
CA ALA A 369 13.51 13.50 -8.20
C ALA A 369 14.07 13.91 -9.58
N ALA A 370 14.93 14.94 -9.64
CA ALA A 370 15.62 15.31 -10.87
C ALA A 370 16.56 14.22 -11.38
N VAL A 371 17.29 13.54 -10.49
CA VAL A 371 18.11 12.38 -10.80
C VAL A 371 17.26 11.25 -11.39
N ALA A 372 16.14 10.87 -10.74
CA ALA A 372 15.26 9.83 -11.23
C ALA A 372 14.73 10.13 -12.64
N ARG A 373 14.29 11.39 -12.90
CA ARG A 373 13.83 11.82 -14.22
C ARG A 373 14.94 11.74 -15.26
N GLY A 374 16.15 12.19 -14.92
CA GLY A 374 17.31 12.12 -15.82
C GLY A 374 17.75 10.69 -16.13
N LEU A 375 17.71 9.79 -15.15
CA LEU A 375 17.99 8.35 -15.35
C LEU A 375 16.97 7.73 -16.31
N VAL A 376 15.68 8.01 -16.15
CA VAL A 376 14.63 7.53 -17.06
C VAL A 376 14.80 8.08 -18.45
N ALA A 377 15.15 9.36 -18.60
CA ALA A 377 15.49 9.98 -19.89
C ALA A 377 16.72 9.33 -20.54
N SER A 378 17.67 8.81 -19.74
CA SER A 378 18.85 8.07 -20.19
C SER A 378 18.60 6.58 -20.51
N GLY A 379 17.35 6.12 -20.49
CA GLY A 379 16.96 4.75 -20.84
C GLY A 379 16.75 3.79 -19.66
N VAL A 380 16.77 4.26 -18.42
CA VAL A 380 16.34 3.44 -17.28
C VAL A 380 14.85 3.14 -17.43
N ARG A 381 14.51 1.83 -17.33
CA ARG A 381 13.14 1.33 -17.41
C ARG A 381 12.79 0.42 -16.22
N GLN A 382 13.76 0.18 -15.34
CA GLN A 382 13.59 -0.55 -14.10
C GLN A 382 14.18 0.31 -12.97
N LEU A 383 13.32 0.95 -12.18
CA LEU A 383 13.73 1.95 -11.18
C LEU A 383 13.29 1.52 -9.77
N VAL A 384 14.24 1.38 -8.86
CA VAL A 384 13.99 1.20 -7.43
C VAL A 384 14.08 2.56 -6.73
N VAL A 385 13.04 2.94 -5.99
CA VAL A 385 13.02 4.18 -5.19
C VAL A 385 12.83 3.84 -3.72
N ALA A 386 13.75 4.27 -2.85
CA ALA A 386 13.74 4.01 -1.43
C ALA A 386 13.56 5.29 -0.60
N GLY A 387 12.48 5.32 0.17
CA GLY A 387 12.06 6.46 1.01
C GLY A 387 10.65 6.91 0.66
N GLY A 388 9.81 7.18 1.66
CA GLY A 388 8.42 7.59 1.44
C GLY A 388 8.32 8.91 0.68
N GLU A 389 8.97 9.96 1.20
CA GLU A 389 8.99 11.28 0.58
C GLU A 389 9.72 11.26 -0.77
N THR A 390 10.86 10.57 -0.86
CA THR A 390 11.59 10.38 -2.11
C THR A 390 10.73 9.68 -3.17
N SER A 391 9.95 8.67 -2.80
CA SER A 391 9.02 7.98 -3.69
C SER A 391 7.97 8.94 -4.24
N GLY A 392 7.36 9.75 -3.38
CA GLY A 392 6.41 10.78 -3.78
C GLY A 392 6.99 11.81 -4.75
N ALA A 393 8.17 12.33 -4.45
CA ALA A 393 8.86 13.30 -5.30
C ALA A 393 9.23 12.71 -6.67
N CYS A 394 9.72 11.47 -6.73
CA CYS A 394 10.05 10.78 -7.97
C CYS A 394 8.81 10.52 -8.84
N VAL A 395 7.72 10.04 -8.24
CA VAL A 395 6.44 9.80 -8.93
C VAL A 395 5.91 11.10 -9.58
N GLN A 396 5.95 12.21 -8.84
CA GLN A 396 5.54 13.53 -9.36
C GLN A 396 6.45 14.00 -10.49
N ALA A 397 7.78 13.92 -10.32
CA ALA A 397 8.74 14.34 -11.34
C ALA A 397 8.66 13.50 -12.63
N LEU A 398 8.22 12.27 -12.53
CA LEU A 398 8.01 11.34 -13.66
C LEU A 398 6.60 11.45 -14.25
N ASN A 399 5.75 12.34 -13.78
CA ASN A 399 4.35 12.52 -14.22
C ASN A 399 3.55 11.21 -14.20
N ILE A 400 3.78 10.35 -13.19
CA ILE A 400 3.05 9.10 -13.04
C ILE A 400 1.70 9.38 -12.41
N ALA A 401 0.63 9.25 -13.19
CA ALA A 401 -0.74 9.44 -12.71
C ALA A 401 -1.32 8.16 -12.09
N GLN A 402 -0.90 7.00 -12.59
CA GLN A 402 -1.37 5.70 -12.12
C GLN A 402 -0.35 4.60 -12.34
N MET A 403 -0.45 3.53 -11.55
CA MET A 403 0.40 2.35 -11.65
C MET A 403 -0.42 1.07 -11.53
N LYS A 404 -0.09 0.07 -12.36
CA LYS A 404 -0.52 -1.32 -12.16
C LYS A 404 0.40 -1.99 -11.15
N ILE A 405 -0.16 -2.72 -10.21
CA ILE A 405 0.60 -3.41 -9.17
C ILE A 405 0.97 -4.81 -9.64
N GLY A 406 2.22 -5.18 -9.45
CA GLY A 406 2.82 -6.43 -9.90
C GLY A 406 3.26 -7.36 -8.78
N PRO A 407 4.28 -8.21 -9.04
CA PRO A 407 4.73 -9.19 -8.07
C PRO A 407 5.44 -8.54 -6.87
N GLN A 408 5.21 -9.13 -5.70
CA GLN A 408 5.87 -8.72 -4.47
C GLN A 408 7.37 -9.06 -4.50
N ILE A 409 8.22 -8.08 -4.17
CA ILE A 409 9.66 -8.27 -3.95
C ILE A 409 9.91 -8.72 -2.51
N ASP A 410 9.39 -7.95 -1.56
CA ASP A 410 9.37 -8.21 -0.12
C ASP A 410 8.01 -7.83 0.45
N PRO A 411 7.65 -8.29 1.65
CA PRO A 411 6.37 -7.95 2.27
C PRO A 411 6.08 -6.45 2.21
N GLY A 412 4.96 -6.09 1.55
CA GLY A 412 4.50 -4.72 1.35
C GLY A 412 5.23 -3.92 0.27
N VAL A 413 6.13 -4.53 -0.50
CA VAL A 413 6.88 -3.83 -1.56
C VAL A 413 6.83 -4.61 -2.87
N PRO A 414 5.90 -4.28 -3.78
CA PRO A 414 5.80 -4.88 -5.10
C PRO A 414 6.61 -4.13 -6.15
N TRP A 415 6.86 -4.79 -7.29
CA TRP A 415 7.06 -4.10 -8.55
C TRP A 415 5.74 -3.49 -9.03
N CYS A 416 5.83 -2.36 -9.69
CA CYS A 416 4.70 -1.67 -10.34
C CYS A 416 5.08 -1.33 -11.78
N HIS A 417 4.08 -1.12 -12.61
CA HIS A 417 4.26 -0.63 -13.98
C HIS A 417 3.40 0.60 -14.22
N ALA A 418 4.00 1.65 -14.76
CA ALA A 418 3.34 2.90 -15.11
C ALA A 418 3.60 3.28 -16.55
N GLN A 419 2.56 3.79 -17.22
CA GLN A 419 2.73 4.58 -18.44
C GLN A 419 3.03 6.02 -18.04
N THR A 420 4.05 6.61 -18.64
CA THR A 420 4.45 8.00 -18.39
C THR A 420 5.11 8.60 -19.63
N ASP A 421 4.98 9.91 -19.80
CA ASP A 421 5.65 10.67 -20.85
C ASP A 421 7.18 10.67 -20.71
N ALA A 422 7.68 10.46 -19.50
CA ALA A 422 9.11 10.30 -19.23
C ALA A 422 9.69 8.98 -19.78
N ALA A 423 8.84 7.95 -20.00
CA ALA A 423 9.21 6.65 -20.55
C ALA A 423 8.19 6.21 -21.62
N PRO A 424 8.16 6.87 -22.79
CA PRO A 424 7.20 6.55 -23.84
C PRO A 424 7.42 5.13 -24.39
N GLY A 425 6.32 4.51 -24.87
CA GLY A 425 6.32 3.14 -25.42
C GLY A 425 6.07 2.10 -24.35
N ASP A 426 7.12 1.41 -23.91
CA ASP A 426 7.00 0.27 -22.97
C ASP A 426 6.68 0.67 -21.54
N GLY A 427 6.69 1.98 -21.21
CA GLY A 427 6.47 2.49 -19.86
C GLY A 427 7.66 2.27 -18.93
N LEU A 428 7.40 2.32 -17.63
CA LEU A 428 8.40 2.23 -16.57
C LEU A 428 8.00 1.17 -15.54
N HIS A 429 8.87 0.22 -15.27
CA HIS A 429 8.79 -0.61 -14.06
C HIS A 429 9.43 0.14 -12.91
N LEU A 430 8.70 0.31 -11.83
CA LEU A 430 9.22 0.97 -10.63
C LEU A 430 8.75 0.26 -9.37
N THR A 431 9.53 0.37 -8.31
CA THR A 431 9.12 -0.04 -6.97
C THR A 431 9.34 1.10 -6.00
N LEU A 432 8.34 1.36 -5.16
CA LEU A 432 8.31 2.41 -4.16
C LEU A 432 8.43 1.77 -2.77
N LYS A 433 9.62 1.89 -2.16
CA LYS A 433 9.92 1.24 -0.90
C LYS A 433 9.86 2.22 0.27
N SER A 434 8.98 1.95 1.24
CA SER A 434 9.05 2.63 2.55
C SER A 434 10.39 2.38 3.22
N GLY A 435 10.89 3.34 3.98
CA GLY A 435 12.24 3.30 4.57
C GLY A 435 12.52 2.02 5.37
N ASN A 436 11.56 1.55 6.17
CA ASN A 436 11.72 0.42 7.08
C ASN A 436 11.40 -0.96 6.49
N PHE A 437 11.07 -1.03 5.19
CA PHE A 437 10.65 -2.26 4.52
C PHE A 437 11.79 -2.89 3.73
N GLY A 438 11.66 -4.20 3.49
CA GLY A 438 12.59 -4.99 2.70
C GLY A 438 13.78 -5.54 3.49
N ALA A 439 14.27 -6.70 3.05
CA ALA A 439 15.48 -7.33 3.57
C ALA A 439 16.75 -6.57 3.14
N ASP A 440 17.89 -6.89 3.72
CA ASP A 440 19.15 -6.18 3.48
C ASP A 440 19.62 -6.28 2.02
N ASP A 441 19.28 -7.37 1.30
CA ASP A 441 19.58 -7.61 -0.10
C ASP A 441 18.57 -6.99 -1.11
N PHE A 442 17.59 -6.23 -0.63
CA PHE A 442 16.46 -5.73 -1.43
C PHE A 442 16.86 -5.10 -2.75
N PHE A 443 17.83 -4.17 -2.75
CA PHE A 443 18.26 -3.46 -3.97
C PHE A 443 18.87 -4.35 -5.03
N SER A 444 19.47 -5.46 -4.63
CA SER A 444 20.10 -6.41 -5.55
C SER A 444 19.10 -7.43 -6.08
N LYS A 445 18.22 -7.98 -5.23
CA LYS A 445 17.29 -9.03 -5.63
C LYS A 445 16.11 -8.51 -6.44
N ALA A 446 15.72 -7.24 -6.25
CA ALA A 446 14.56 -6.66 -6.90
C ALA A 446 14.58 -6.89 -8.43
N PHE A 447 15.70 -6.59 -9.08
CA PHE A 447 15.82 -6.71 -10.52
C PHE A 447 15.73 -8.15 -11.04
N GLY A 448 16.19 -9.14 -10.26
CA GLY A 448 16.07 -10.56 -10.60
C GLY A 448 14.63 -11.09 -10.61
N MET A 449 13.68 -10.35 -10.07
CA MET A 449 12.26 -10.75 -10.00
C MET A 449 11.41 -10.26 -11.17
N LEU A 450 11.98 -9.43 -12.04
CA LEU A 450 11.35 -8.97 -13.30
C LEU A 450 11.87 -9.74 -14.53
N ALA A 451 12.84 -10.63 -14.35
CA ALA A 451 13.47 -11.40 -15.43
C ALA A 451 12.57 -12.55 -15.93
#